data_82a43ba170f1abf739afa625998233a3
#
_entry.id   82a43ba170f1abf739afa625998233a3
#
_cell.length_a   1.000
_cell.length_b   1.000
_cell.length_c   1.000
_cell.angle_alpha   90.00
_cell.angle_beta   90.00
_cell.angle_gamma   90.00
#
_symmetry.space_group_name_H-M   'P 1'
#
loop_
_entity.id
_entity.type
_entity.pdbx_description
1 polymer ?
#
loop_
_entity_poly.entity_id
_entity_poly.type
_entity_poly.pdbx_seq_one_letter_code
_entity_poly.pdbx_strand_id
1 'polypeptide(L)'
;MAIREALLALLEQSPSTAYQLKQGFERTTSRIWPLNMGQISTTLQRLHRDGLIEEEPKRHDETVVWKLTDDGRREAEQWWLTPVTLEQRGRDELVMKLALAAVTPGVDLDQLIERQRICLQRLLHDVTRAKRLTDADNIAARLVLDHHIFATEAELHWLDTFDETMLRNAARRNQTSAENTDDKQEAPSRFPVPDLHVHKG
;
A
#
# COMPACT_ATOMS: atom_id res chain seq x y z
N MET A 1 5.53 4.32 3.61
CA MET A 1 5.99 3.42 2.54
C MET A 1 7.50 3.22 2.70
N ALA A 2 7.93 2.00 2.93
CA ALA A 2 9.29 1.59 3.34
C ALA A 2 10.34 1.60 2.19
N ILE A 3 10.31 2.61 1.29
CA ILE A 3 11.30 2.69 0.18
C ILE A 3 12.70 2.99 0.73
N ARG A 4 12.79 3.81 1.77
CA ARG A 4 14.05 4.18 2.42
C ARG A 4 14.74 2.93 2.97
N GLU A 5 14.04 2.14 3.72
CA GLU A 5 14.50 0.90 4.33
C GLU A 5 14.81 -0.17 3.27
N ALA A 6 13.99 -0.27 2.23
CA ALA A 6 14.24 -1.19 1.12
C ALA A 6 15.53 -0.87 0.34
N LEU A 7 15.86 0.42 0.17
CA LEU A 7 17.12 0.81 -0.46
C LEU A 7 18.33 0.49 0.43
N LEU A 8 18.23 0.68 1.75
CA LEU A 8 19.27 0.25 2.69
C LEU A 8 19.49 -1.27 2.62
N ALA A 9 18.42 -2.05 2.62
CA ALA A 9 18.47 -3.52 2.50
C ALA A 9 19.11 -4.00 1.19
N LEU A 10 18.88 -3.31 0.09
CA LEU A 10 19.53 -3.63 -1.19
C LEU A 10 21.02 -3.26 -1.18
N LEU A 11 21.38 -2.12 -0.57
CA LEU A 11 22.77 -1.70 -0.42
C LEU A 11 23.56 -2.58 0.53
N GLU A 12 22.91 -3.29 1.45
CA GLU A 12 23.55 -4.28 2.31
C GLU A 12 24.11 -5.46 1.50
N GLN A 13 23.47 -5.81 0.38
CA GLN A 13 23.92 -6.89 -0.50
C GLN A 13 25.17 -6.48 -1.30
N SER A 14 25.22 -5.25 -1.82
CA SER A 14 26.37 -4.73 -2.56
C SER A 14 26.25 -3.21 -2.82
N PRO A 15 27.36 -2.48 -2.92
CA PRO A 15 27.38 -1.12 -3.43
C PRO A 15 26.70 -1.05 -4.80
N SER A 16 25.87 -0.05 -5.02
CA SER A 16 24.99 -0.02 -6.20
C SER A 16 24.71 1.40 -6.67
N THR A 17 24.50 1.57 -7.96
CA THR A 17 24.00 2.81 -8.55
C THR A 17 22.48 2.94 -8.34
N ALA A 18 21.94 4.16 -8.45
CA ALA A 18 20.49 4.39 -8.37
C ALA A 18 19.69 3.50 -9.35
N TYR A 19 20.22 3.27 -10.54
CA TYR A 19 19.59 2.40 -11.56
C TYR A 19 19.59 0.93 -11.14
N GLN A 20 20.71 0.44 -10.61
CA GLN A 20 20.81 -0.95 -10.11
C GLN A 20 19.87 -1.18 -8.92
N LEU A 21 19.75 -0.22 -8.02
CA LEU A 21 18.80 -0.27 -6.90
C LEU A 21 17.34 -0.35 -7.39
N LYS A 22 16.98 0.45 -8.41
CA LYS A 22 15.67 0.35 -9.05
C LYS A 22 15.42 -1.05 -9.61
N GLN A 23 16.35 -1.55 -10.40
CA GLN A 23 16.22 -2.89 -11.00
C GLN A 23 16.16 -4.00 -9.94
N GLY A 24 16.99 -3.91 -8.91
CA GLY A 24 16.99 -4.84 -7.77
C GLY A 24 15.64 -4.88 -7.07
N PHE A 25 15.09 -3.69 -6.74
CA PHE A 25 13.79 -3.57 -6.11
C PHE A 25 12.66 -4.14 -6.98
N GLU A 26 12.58 -3.72 -8.24
CA GLU A 26 11.54 -4.18 -9.17
C GLU A 26 11.61 -5.70 -9.42
N ARG A 27 12.80 -6.26 -9.51
CA ARG A 27 12.99 -7.71 -9.66
C ARG A 27 12.53 -8.47 -8.42
N THR A 28 12.92 -8.00 -7.24
CA THR A 28 12.57 -8.63 -5.96
C THR A 28 11.08 -8.58 -5.69
N THR A 29 10.41 -7.47 -6.07
CA THR A 29 8.98 -7.28 -5.86
C THR A 29 8.11 -7.69 -7.06
N SER A 30 8.67 -8.44 -8.01
CA SER A 30 7.98 -8.87 -9.25
C SER A 30 7.35 -7.71 -10.04
N ARG A 31 7.93 -6.51 -9.94
CA ARG A 31 7.44 -5.25 -10.55
C ARG A 31 6.04 -4.83 -10.11
N ILE A 32 5.53 -5.38 -9.02
CA ILE A 32 4.23 -5.02 -8.46
C ILE A 32 4.24 -3.57 -7.95
N TRP A 33 5.37 -3.13 -7.40
CA TRP A 33 5.57 -1.75 -6.93
C TRP A 33 6.61 -1.03 -7.78
N PRO A 34 6.22 -0.43 -8.91
CA PRO A 34 7.17 0.30 -9.75
C PRO A 34 7.68 1.54 -9.02
N LEU A 35 9.00 1.76 -9.07
CA LEU A 35 9.65 2.96 -8.56
C LEU A 35 10.09 3.86 -9.71
N ASN A 36 9.84 5.18 -9.60
CA ASN A 36 10.42 6.13 -10.54
C ASN A 36 11.82 6.58 -10.06
N MET A 37 12.66 6.99 -11.01
CA MET A 37 14.03 7.41 -10.71
C MET A 37 14.10 8.65 -9.79
N GLY A 38 13.12 9.56 -9.88
CA GLY A 38 13.04 10.73 -9.01
C GLY A 38 12.84 10.36 -7.54
N GLN A 39 11.99 9.37 -7.26
CA GLN A 39 11.79 8.85 -5.90
C GLN A 39 13.07 8.24 -5.34
N ILE A 40 13.78 7.43 -6.15
CA ILE A 40 15.04 6.82 -5.74
C ILE A 40 16.08 7.88 -5.47
N SER A 41 16.31 8.81 -6.40
CA SER A 41 17.30 9.88 -6.26
C SER A 41 17.04 10.75 -5.03
N THR A 42 15.78 11.15 -4.80
CA THR A 42 15.39 11.93 -3.63
C THR A 42 15.64 11.15 -2.32
N THR A 43 15.34 9.86 -2.32
CA THR A 43 15.54 9.01 -1.15
C THR A 43 17.03 8.81 -0.86
N LEU A 44 17.86 8.56 -1.89
CA LEU A 44 19.31 8.44 -1.75
C LEU A 44 19.95 9.73 -1.23
N GLN A 45 19.52 10.89 -1.73
CA GLN A 45 19.99 12.19 -1.21
C GLN A 45 19.65 12.37 0.28
N ARG A 46 18.47 11.95 0.72
CA ARG A 46 18.08 12.00 2.14
C ARG A 46 18.93 11.04 2.98
N LEU A 47 19.10 9.80 2.54
CA LEU A 47 19.94 8.80 3.21
C LEU A 47 21.40 9.29 3.35
N HIS A 48 21.94 9.90 2.29
CA HIS A 48 23.28 10.48 2.31
C HIS A 48 23.39 11.66 3.28
N ARG A 49 22.43 12.59 3.24
CA ARG A 49 22.37 13.71 4.20
C ARG A 49 22.26 13.21 5.65
N ASP A 50 21.52 12.14 5.88
CA ASP A 50 21.31 11.54 7.19
C ASP A 50 22.50 10.65 7.63
N GLY A 51 23.58 10.55 6.81
CA GLY A 51 24.81 9.83 7.11
C GLY A 51 24.70 8.30 7.04
N LEU A 52 23.63 7.76 6.43
CA LEU A 52 23.39 6.31 6.37
C LEU A 52 24.02 5.64 5.16
N ILE A 53 24.29 6.42 4.13
CA ILE A 53 25.00 5.97 2.92
C ILE A 53 26.06 6.99 2.55
N GLU A 54 27.07 6.54 1.82
CA GLU A 54 28.12 7.38 1.28
C GLU A 54 28.41 7.04 -0.18
N GLU A 55 29.04 7.98 -0.90
CA GLU A 55 29.50 7.74 -2.26
C GLU A 55 30.79 6.92 -2.24
N GLU A 56 30.85 5.87 -3.04
CA GLU A 56 32.10 5.16 -3.27
C GLU A 56 33.01 5.98 -4.21
N PRO A 57 34.31 6.10 -3.91
CA PRO A 57 35.25 6.85 -4.74
C PRO A 57 35.24 6.36 -6.18
N LYS A 58 35.03 7.28 -7.12
CA LYS A 58 34.90 7.00 -8.56
C LYS A 58 36.18 6.37 -9.15
N ARG A 59 36.02 5.25 -9.83
CA ARG A 59 37.00 4.73 -10.78
C ARG A 59 36.46 4.96 -12.20
N HIS A 60 36.75 6.07 -12.82
CA HIS A 60 36.61 6.37 -14.26
C HIS A 60 35.20 6.43 -14.88
N ASP A 61 34.10 6.28 -14.14
CA ASP A 61 32.75 6.44 -14.68
C ASP A 61 32.00 7.55 -13.92
N GLU A 62 31.21 8.37 -14.62
CA GLU A 62 30.49 9.51 -14.01
C GLU A 62 29.33 9.10 -13.11
N THR A 63 28.98 7.82 -13.08
CA THR A 63 27.83 7.32 -12.33
C THR A 63 28.17 7.13 -10.84
N VAL A 64 27.38 7.78 -9.96
CA VAL A 64 27.54 7.66 -8.52
C VAL A 64 27.17 6.25 -8.06
N VAL A 65 28.06 5.60 -7.33
CA VAL A 65 27.84 4.33 -6.63
C VAL A 65 27.66 4.62 -5.15
N TRP A 66 26.60 4.10 -4.58
CA TRP A 66 26.25 4.26 -3.17
C TRP A 66 26.59 3.01 -2.38
N LYS A 67 27.09 3.17 -1.16
CA LYS A 67 27.31 2.08 -0.21
C LYS A 67 26.82 2.47 1.18
N LEU A 68 26.55 1.48 2.02
CA LEU A 68 26.15 1.71 3.41
C LEU A 68 27.35 2.21 4.24
N THR A 69 27.03 3.14 5.15
CA THR A 69 27.87 3.42 6.31
C THR A 69 27.59 2.39 7.42
N ASP A 70 28.38 2.42 8.51
CA ASP A 70 28.12 1.58 9.69
C ASP A 70 26.77 1.93 10.34
N ASP A 71 26.37 3.21 10.34
CA ASP A 71 25.06 3.65 10.82
C ASP A 71 23.93 3.14 9.94
N GLY A 72 24.10 3.19 8.62
CA GLY A 72 23.14 2.65 7.67
C GLY A 72 22.94 1.14 7.81
N ARG A 73 24.01 0.41 8.11
CA ARG A 73 23.97 -1.03 8.37
C ARG A 73 23.17 -1.35 9.63
N ARG A 74 23.43 -0.64 10.74
CA ARG A 74 22.66 -0.80 11.98
C ARG A 74 21.16 -0.50 11.80
N GLU A 75 20.84 0.52 11.02
CA GLU A 75 19.45 0.86 10.73
C GLU A 75 18.75 -0.21 9.88
N ALA A 76 19.43 -0.78 8.88
CA ALA A 76 18.90 -1.89 8.10
C ALA A 76 18.67 -3.14 8.97
N GLU A 77 19.61 -3.49 9.84
CA GLU A 77 19.49 -4.61 10.79
C GLU A 77 18.29 -4.42 11.73
N GLN A 78 18.12 -3.21 12.29
CA GLN A 78 16.99 -2.90 13.16
C GLN A 78 15.65 -3.00 12.42
N TRP A 79 15.58 -2.55 11.17
CA TRP A 79 14.38 -2.65 10.36
C TRP A 79 13.94 -4.11 10.13
N TRP A 80 14.89 -5.03 9.88
CA TRP A 80 14.58 -6.46 9.74
C TRP A 80 13.94 -7.06 10.99
N LEU A 81 14.32 -6.56 12.17
CA LEU A 81 13.84 -7.07 13.45
C LEU A 81 12.54 -6.40 13.92
N THR A 82 12.13 -5.30 13.30
CA THR A 82 10.95 -4.52 13.72
C THR A 82 9.69 -4.99 12.99
N PRO A 83 8.68 -5.53 13.71
CA PRO A 83 7.42 -5.91 13.09
C PRO A 83 6.67 -4.72 12.49
N VAL A 84 6.01 -4.92 11.34
CA VAL A 84 5.15 -3.91 10.71
C VAL A 84 3.77 -3.96 11.34
N THR A 85 3.35 -2.87 12.02
CA THR A 85 2.03 -2.75 12.64
C THR A 85 0.96 -2.31 11.62
N LEU A 86 -0.33 -2.54 11.93
CA LEU A 86 -1.45 -2.12 11.10
C LEU A 86 -1.51 -0.59 10.94
N GLU A 87 -1.14 0.17 11.97
CA GLU A 87 -1.11 1.64 11.95
C GLU A 87 -0.17 2.20 10.87
N GLN A 88 0.89 1.46 10.54
CA GLN A 88 1.86 1.84 9.52
C GLN A 88 1.38 1.57 8.09
N ARG A 89 0.30 0.82 7.90
CA ARG A 89 -0.24 0.47 6.56
C ARG A 89 -0.96 1.61 5.86
N GLY A 90 -1.25 2.69 6.57
CA GLY A 90 -1.95 3.86 6.03
C GLY A 90 -3.47 3.68 6.00
N ARG A 91 -4.15 4.70 5.44
CA ARG A 91 -5.62 4.69 5.28
C ARG A 91 -5.98 3.89 4.03
N ASP A 92 -6.96 3.02 4.17
CA ASP A 92 -7.52 2.27 3.04
C ASP A 92 -8.48 3.16 2.25
N GLU A 93 -8.11 3.49 1.01
CA GLU A 93 -8.90 4.35 0.13
C GLU A 93 -10.25 3.72 -0.23
N LEU A 94 -10.29 2.40 -0.45
CA LEU A 94 -11.51 1.70 -0.79
C LEU A 94 -12.52 1.76 0.36
N VAL A 95 -12.07 1.48 1.59
CA VAL A 95 -12.91 1.55 2.79
C VAL A 95 -13.48 2.96 2.97
N MET A 96 -12.64 3.99 2.84
CA MET A 96 -13.09 5.39 2.95
C MET A 96 -14.10 5.74 1.86
N LYS A 97 -13.84 5.33 0.62
CA LYS A 97 -14.73 5.59 -0.53
C LYS A 97 -16.10 4.98 -0.35
N LEU A 98 -16.17 3.72 0.05
CA LEU A 98 -17.44 3.03 0.28
C LEU A 98 -18.20 3.60 1.49
N ALA A 99 -17.48 3.91 2.58
CA ALA A 99 -18.09 4.54 3.76
C ALA A 99 -18.70 5.91 3.43
N LEU A 100 -18.02 6.74 2.64
CA LEU A 100 -18.54 8.03 2.18
C LEU A 100 -19.72 7.85 1.21
N ALA A 101 -19.62 6.91 0.27
CA ALA A 101 -20.70 6.62 -0.68
C ALA A 101 -21.99 6.19 0.04
N ALA A 102 -21.88 5.43 1.12
CA ALA A 102 -23.03 4.96 1.90
C ALA A 102 -23.86 6.09 2.55
N VAL A 103 -23.26 7.29 2.73
CA VAL A 103 -23.93 8.44 3.36
C VAL A 103 -24.11 9.63 2.40
N THR A 104 -23.65 9.52 1.16
CA THR A 104 -23.72 10.61 0.17
C THR A 104 -24.95 10.43 -0.71
N PRO A 105 -25.91 11.38 -0.71
CA PRO A 105 -27.08 11.32 -1.57
C PRO A 105 -26.70 11.28 -3.06
N GLY A 106 -27.40 10.45 -3.85
CA GLY A 106 -27.20 10.33 -5.30
C GLY A 106 -26.01 9.46 -5.71
N VAL A 107 -25.22 8.94 -4.79
CA VAL A 107 -24.16 7.98 -5.07
C VAL A 107 -24.72 6.56 -5.05
N ASP A 108 -24.54 5.83 -6.15
CA ASP A 108 -24.95 4.43 -6.28
C ASP A 108 -23.85 3.52 -5.70
N LEU A 109 -24.06 3.10 -4.45
CA LEU A 109 -23.13 2.25 -3.73
C LEU A 109 -23.01 0.85 -4.35
N ASP A 110 -24.13 0.30 -4.86
CA ASP A 110 -24.16 -1.02 -5.48
C ASP A 110 -23.30 -1.05 -6.76
N GLN A 111 -23.45 -0.03 -7.60
CA GLN A 111 -22.62 0.12 -8.80
C GLN A 111 -21.12 0.30 -8.46
N LEU A 112 -20.79 0.99 -7.36
CA LEU A 112 -19.40 1.13 -6.91
C LEU A 112 -18.81 -0.21 -6.48
N ILE A 113 -19.55 -0.98 -5.69
CA ILE A 113 -19.13 -2.31 -5.22
C ILE A 113 -18.93 -3.24 -6.42
N GLU A 114 -19.86 -3.28 -7.36
CA GLU A 114 -19.77 -4.14 -8.54
C GLU A 114 -18.56 -3.79 -9.43
N ARG A 115 -18.31 -2.51 -9.66
CA ARG A 115 -17.11 -2.06 -10.38
C ARG A 115 -15.82 -2.47 -9.68
N GLN A 116 -15.80 -2.40 -8.34
CA GLN A 116 -14.64 -2.82 -7.55
C GLN A 116 -14.44 -4.33 -7.63
N ARG A 117 -15.49 -5.13 -7.55
CA ARG A 117 -15.42 -6.60 -7.74
C ARG A 117 -14.79 -6.97 -9.07
N ILE A 118 -15.27 -6.37 -10.15
CA ILE A 118 -14.73 -6.62 -11.50
C ILE A 118 -13.24 -6.27 -11.56
N CYS A 119 -12.84 -5.16 -10.94
CA CYS A 119 -11.43 -4.74 -10.87
C CYS A 119 -10.58 -5.76 -10.11
N LEU A 120 -11.03 -6.18 -8.93
CA LEU A 120 -10.32 -7.15 -8.08
C LEU A 120 -10.24 -8.53 -8.73
N GLN A 121 -11.29 -8.99 -9.40
CA GLN A 121 -11.28 -10.27 -10.13
C GLN A 121 -10.24 -10.27 -11.25
N ARG A 122 -10.10 -9.17 -11.99
CA ARG A 122 -9.05 -9.02 -13.01
C ARG A 122 -7.67 -9.04 -12.38
N LEU A 123 -7.48 -8.28 -11.30
CA LEU A 123 -6.22 -8.26 -10.56
C LEU A 123 -5.85 -9.66 -10.07
N LEU A 124 -6.79 -10.39 -9.45
CA LEU A 124 -6.59 -11.75 -8.95
C LEU A 124 -6.17 -12.70 -10.08
N HIS A 125 -6.81 -12.60 -11.25
CA HIS A 125 -6.44 -13.37 -12.43
C HIS A 125 -4.99 -13.08 -12.87
N ASP A 126 -4.63 -11.80 -12.97
CA ASP A 126 -3.31 -11.37 -13.44
C ASP A 126 -2.20 -11.77 -12.46
N VAL A 127 -2.41 -11.59 -11.15
CA VAL A 127 -1.43 -11.97 -10.11
C VAL A 127 -1.27 -13.49 -10.04
N THR A 128 -2.37 -14.24 -10.14
CA THR A 128 -2.33 -15.71 -10.17
C THR A 128 -1.58 -16.22 -11.41
N ARG A 129 -1.79 -15.59 -12.56
CA ARG A 129 -1.05 -15.90 -13.78
C ARG A 129 0.45 -15.60 -13.61
N ALA A 130 0.79 -14.44 -13.05
CA ALA A 130 2.18 -14.07 -12.78
C ALA A 130 2.86 -15.08 -11.85
N LYS A 131 2.17 -15.55 -10.80
CA LYS A 131 2.68 -16.57 -9.88
C LYS A 131 2.99 -17.90 -10.59
N ARG A 132 2.13 -18.32 -11.51
CA ARG A 132 2.35 -19.57 -12.28
C ARG A 132 3.58 -19.49 -13.20
N LEU A 133 3.93 -18.28 -13.65
CA LEU A 133 5.10 -18.02 -14.51
C LEU A 133 6.37 -17.73 -13.71
N THR A 134 6.26 -17.59 -12.39
CA THR A 134 7.40 -17.32 -11.50
C THR A 134 8.08 -18.64 -11.13
N ASP A 135 9.41 -18.66 -11.24
CA ASP A 135 10.23 -19.79 -10.85
C ASP A 135 9.96 -20.19 -9.38
N ALA A 136 9.90 -21.49 -9.12
CA ALA A 136 9.66 -22.03 -7.78
C ALA A 136 10.71 -21.60 -6.76
N ASP A 137 11.95 -21.42 -7.19
CA ASP A 137 13.08 -21.04 -6.34
C ASP A 137 13.14 -19.54 -6.07
N ASN A 138 12.34 -18.73 -6.78
CA ASN A 138 12.24 -17.29 -6.53
C ASN A 138 11.28 -16.99 -5.38
N ILE A 139 11.73 -17.31 -4.15
CA ILE A 139 10.93 -17.16 -2.92
C ILE A 139 10.46 -15.72 -2.72
N ALA A 140 11.32 -14.72 -2.96
CA ALA A 140 10.98 -13.32 -2.76
C ALA A 140 9.80 -12.88 -3.65
N ALA A 141 9.85 -13.19 -4.94
CA ALA A 141 8.77 -12.88 -5.87
C ALA A 141 7.48 -13.60 -5.48
N ARG A 142 7.57 -14.88 -5.10
CA ARG A 142 6.40 -15.68 -4.69
C ARG A 142 5.73 -15.14 -3.43
N LEU A 143 6.49 -14.72 -2.42
CA LEU A 143 5.94 -14.09 -1.21
C LEU A 143 5.12 -12.83 -1.53
N VAL A 144 5.63 -11.97 -2.42
CA VAL A 144 4.91 -10.76 -2.84
C VAL A 144 3.62 -11.12 -3.59
N LEU A 145 3.69 -12.05 -4.53
CA LEU A 145 2.53 -12.49 -5.31
C LEU A 145 1.48 -13.17 -4.44
N ASP A 146 1.88 -14.03 -3.51
CA ASP A 146 0.97 -14.68 -2.56
C ASP A 146 0.27 -13.65 -1.66
N HIS A 147 0.99 -12.67 -1.14
CA HIS A 147 0.38 -11.59 -0.38
C HIS A 147 -0.72 -10.88 -1.19
N HIS A 148 -0.45 -10.56 -2.46
CA HIS A 148 -1.44 -9.90 -3.32
C HIS A 148 -2.66 -10.79 -3.62
N ILE A 149 -2.46 -12.09 -3.84
CA ILE A 149 -3.56 -13.04 -4.03
C ILE A 149 -4.45 -13.05 -2.78
N PHE A 150 -3.89 -13.31 -1.60
CA PHE A 150 -4.66 -13.38 -0.36
C PHE A 150 -5.31 -12.06 0.03
N ALA A 151 -4.63 -10.93 -0.17
CA ALA A 151 -5.22 -9.61 0.08
C ALA A 151 -6.41 -9.35 -0.85
N THR A 152 -6.28 -9.67 -2.15
CA THR A 152 -7.36 -9.48 -3.13
C THR A 152 -8.54 -10.42 -2.87
N GLU A 153 -8.29 -11.67 -2.49
CA GLU A 153 -9.33 -12.62 -2.08
C GLU A 153 -10.07 -12.14 -0.83
N ALA A 154 -9.34 -11.61 0.16
CA ALA A 154 -9.95 -11.05 1.37
C ALA A 154 -10.82 -9.83 1.07
N GLU A 155 -10.39 -8.92 0.18
CA GLU A 155 -11.20 -7.78 -0.24
C GLU A 155 -12.46 -8.22 -0.99
N LEU A 156 -12.35 -9.20 -1.90
CA LEU A 156 -13.52 -9.77 -2.60
C LEU A 156 -14.50 -10.37 -1.60
N HIS A 157 -14.00 -11.18 -0.66
CA HIS A 157 -14.84 -11.78 0.37
C HIS A 157 -15.51 -10.71 1.26
N TRP A 158 -14.79 -9.63 1.61
CA TRP A 158 -15.36 -8.51 2.34
C TRP A 158 -16.48 -7.83 1.54
N LEU A 159 -16.29 -7.57 0.25
CA LEU A 159 -17.33 -6.99 -0.62
C LEU A 159 -18.57 -7.90 -0.76
N ASP A 160 -18.39 -9.21 -0.69
CA ASP A 160 -19.49 -10.18 -0.74
C ASP A 160 -20.34 -10.21 0.55
N THR A 161 -19.84 -9.61 1.65
CA THR A 161 -20.66 -9.46 2.88
C THR A 161 -21.74 -8.37 2.75
N PHE A 162 -21.64 -7.50 1.74
CA PHE A 162 -22.66 -6.50 1.46
C PHE A 162 -23.77 -7.14 0.61
N ASP A 163 -24.89 -7.51 1.27
CA ASP A 163 -26.03 -8.07 0.57
C ASP A 163 -26.91 -6.99 -0.07
N GLU A 164 -27.72 -7.39 -1.06
CA GLU A 164 -28.64 -6.48 -1.76
C GLU A 164 -29.62 -5.77 -0.79
N THR A 165 -29.97 -6.39 0.32
CA THR A 165 -30.92 -5.83 1.28
C THR A 165 -30.29 -4.66 2.03
N MET A 166 -29.02 -4.78 2.44
CA MET A 166 -28.25 -3.71 3.07
C MET A 166 -28.08 -2.53 2.11
N LEU A 167 -27.74 -2.81 0.85
CA LEU A 167 -27.51 -1.81 -0.18
C LEU A 167 -28.81 -1.06 -0.55
N ARG A 168 -29.93 -1.76 -0.71
CA ARG A 168 -31.26 -1.16 -0.94
C ARG A 168 -31.71 -0.29 0.24
N ASN A 169 -31.44 -0.72 1.46
CA ASN A 169 -31.77 0.05 2.66
C ASN A 169 -30.92 1.33 2.80
N ALA A 170 -29.66 1.28 2.41
CA ALA A 170 -28.79 2.45 2.33
C ALA A 170 -29.29 3.45 1.27
N ALA A 171 -29.61 2.97 0.07
CA ALA A 171 -30.14 3.79 -1.02
C ALA A 171 -31.47 4.49 -0.64
N ARG A 172 -32.41 3.77 -0.01
CA ARG A 172 -33.69 4.35 0.48
C ARG A 172 -33.46 5.43 1.51
N ARG A 173 -32.57 5.23 2.51
CA ARG A 173 -32.25 6.24 3.54
C ARG A 173 -31.67 7.51 2.92
N ASN A 174 -30.80 7.36 1.93
CA ASN A 174 -30.19 8.49 1.24
C ASN A 174 -31.22 9.28 0.40
N GLN A 175 -32.22 8.64 -0.21
CA GLN A 175 -33.33 9.30 -0.92
C GLN A 175 -34.25 10.05 0.04
N THR A 176 -34.64 9.45 1.15
CA THR A 176 -35.51 10.09 2.16
C THR A 176 -34.81 11.26 2.85
N SER A 177 -33.49 11.18 3.04
CA SER A 177 -32.70 12.30 3.58
C SER A 177 -32.58 13.47 2.60
N ALA A 178 -32.50 13.20 1.29
CA ALA A 178 -32.46 14.25 0.27
C ALA A 178 -33.79 15.02 0.19
N GLU A 179 -34.93 14.31 0.32
CA GLU A 179 -36.27 14.93 0.30
C GLU A 179 -36.58 15.76 1.57
N ASN A 180 -35.99 15.38 2.72
CA ASN A 180 -36.15 16.11 3.98
C ASN A 180 -35.17 17.28 4.21
N THR A 181 -34.15 17.43 3.38
CA THR A 181 -33.13 18.49 3.52
C THR A 181 -33.60 19.83 2.95
N ASP A 182 -34.72 19.82 2.20
CA ASP A 182 -35.35 21.07 1.70
C ASP A 182 -36.19 21.80 2.78
N ASP A 183 -36.39 21.21 3.97
CA ASP A 183 -37.28 21.78 4.98
C ASP A 183 -36.71 22.02 6.38
N LYS A 184 -35.44 21.74 6.70
CA LYS A 184 -34.85 22.19 7.99
C LYS A 184 -33.33 22.19 8.01
N GLN A 185 -32.77 23.39 8.01
CA GLN A 185 -31.44 23.68 8.61
C GLN A 185 -31.49 23.41 10.12
N GLU A 186 -30.93 22.29 10.57
CA GLU A 186 -30.51 22.13 11.97
C GLU A 186 -29.31 21.17 12.10
N ALA A 187 -28.42 21.48 13.05
CA ALA A 187 -27.04 21.09 13.23
C ALA A 187 -26.75 19.58 13.39
N PRO A 188 -25.50 19.13 13.15
CA PRO A 188 -25.14 17.70 13.09
C PRO A 188 -25.05 17.07 14.49
N SER A 189 -25.73 15.94 14.68
CA SER A 189 -25.57 15.09 15.85
C SER A 189 -24.29 14.26 15.78
N ARG A 190 -23.60 14.21 16.92
CA ARG A 190 -22.34 13.48 17.13
C ARG A 190 -22.53 11.97 16.93
N PHE A 191 -21.69 11.36 16.12
CA PHE A 191 -21.51 9.91 16.08
C PHE A 191 -20.79 9.44 17.36
N PRO A 192 -21.24 8.35 18.01
CA PRO A 192 -20.46 7.70 19.06
C PRO A 192 -19.28 6.96 18.40
N VAL A 193 -18.08 7.41 18.70
CA VAL A 193 -16.86 6.67 18.37
C VAL A 193 -16.68 5.59 19.43
N PRO A 194 -16.54 4.30 19.10
CA PRO A 194 -16.19 3.30 20.09
C PRO A 194 -14.79 3.61 20.63
N ASP A 195 -14.66 3.83 21.92
CA ASP A 195 -13.39 3.97 22.63
C ASP A 195 -12.63 2.65 22.54
N LEU A 196 -11.67 2.59 21.64
CA LEU A 196 -10.65 1.55 21.63
C LEU A 196 -9.61 1.91 22.71
N HIS A 197 -9.90 1.54 23.95
CA HIS A 197 -8.91 1.58 25.01
C HIS A 197 -7.76 0.61 24.69
N VAL A 198 -6.66 1.17 24.25
CA VAL A 198 -5.38 0.45 24.18
C VAL A 198 -4.85 0.37 25.62
N HIS A 199 -4.88 -0.82 26.20
CA HIS A 199 -4.14 -1.10 27.43
C HIS A 199 -2.64 -0.96 27.16
N LYS A 200 -2.04 0.07 27.78
CA LYS A 200 -0.59 0.12 27.99
C LYS A 200 -0.27 -0.80 29.16
N GLY A 201 0.40 -1.92 28.88
CA GLY A 201 1.17 -2.71 29.80
C GLY A 201 2.65 -2.63 29.41
#